data_0c04f7d1a7c6b4520456b824a227f805
#
_entry.id   0c04f7d1a7c6b4520456b824a227f805
#
_cell.length_a   1.000
_cell.length_b   1.000
_cell.length_c   1.000
_cell.angle_alpha   90.00
_cell.angle_beta   90.00
_cell.angle_gamma   90.00
#
_symmetry.space_group_name_H-M   'P 1'
#
loop_
_entity.id
_entity.type
_entity.pdbx_description
1 polymer ?
#
loop_
_entity_poly.entity_id
_entity_poly.type
_entity_poly.pdbx_seq_one_letter_code
_entity_poly.pdbx_strand_id
1 'polypeptide(L)'
;MICYKCGQEVGNAKRCPNCGADLSVFLKVRHISNAYYNLGLEQAGVRNLFGAIVSLKNSLKFNKYNIDARNLLGLIYCETGEVVDALSEWVISRSYQPKDNLASHYLDEIQQDRGRLDSVNQTIKKYNQALHYCKQDSRDLAIIQLKKVLSLNPKLVKAHQLLALLYLQDNKLELAKK
;
A
#
# COMPACT_ATOMS: atom_id res chain seq x y z
N MET A 1 23.61 5.14 -1.14
CA MET A 1 23.25 5.93 0.07
C MET A 1 23.97 7.26 0.01
N ILE A 2 23.30 8.35 0.36
CA ILE A 2 23.88 9.69 0.35
C ILE A 2 24.36 10.04 1.78
N CYS A 3 25.56 10.57 1.89
CA CYS A 3 26.13 11.03 3.16
C CYS A 3 25.36 12.26 3.68
N TYR A 4 24.90 12.23 4.91
CA TYR A 4 24.11 13.31 5.54
C TYR A 4 24.93 14.59 5.75
N LYS A 5 26.27 14.49 5.78
CA LYS A 5 27.14 15.63 6.06
C LYS A 5 27.63 16.35 4.81
N CYS A 6 27.97 15.62 3.74
CA CYS A 6 28.59 16.21 2.54
C CYS A 6 27.83 15.94 1.24
N GLY A 7 26.71 15.20 1.27
CA GLY A 7 25.92 14.88 0.09
C GLY A 7 26.56 13.86 -0.88
N GLN A 8 27.77 13.38 -0.60
CA GLN A 8 28.45 12.40 -1.45
C GLN A 8 27.70 11.08 -1.46
N GLU A 9 27.57 10.47 -2.63
CA GLU A 9 27.06 9.11 -2.73
C GLU A 9 28.06 8.12 -2.15
N VAL A 10 27.62 7.30 -1.19
CA VAL A 10 28.43 6.31 -0.49
C VAL A 10 27.74 4.96 -0.54
N GLY A 11 28.49 3.90 -0.81
CA GLY A 11 27.98 2.53 -0.81
C GLY A 11 27.67 2.02 0.61
N ASN A 12 28.34 0.94 1.02
CA ASN A 12 28.18 0.27 2.31
C ASN A 12 29.28 0.62 3.34
N ALA A 13 30.02 1.72 3.12
CA ALA A 13 31.10 2.12 4.00
C ALA A 13 30.57 2.63 5.35
N LYS A 14 31.18 2.19 6.45
CA LYS A 14 30.84 2.67 7.82
C LYS A 14 31.23 4.13 8.04
N ARG A 15 32.19 4.64 7.27
CA ARG A 15 32.59 6.05 7.26
C ARG A 15 32.57 6.61 5.85
N CYS A 16 32.15 7.84 5.70
CA CYS A 16 32.15 8.51 4.42
C CYS A 16 33.57 8.68 3.91
N PRO A 17 33.93 8.20 2.71
CA PRO A 17 35.29 8.34 2.18
C PRO A 17 35.69 9.78 1.90
N ASN A 18 34.73 10.69 1.69
CA ASN A 18 34.98 12.08 1.40
C ASN A 18 35.15 12.95 2.66
N CYS A 19 34.27 12.80 3.66
CA CYS A 19 34.25 13.71 4.83
C CYS A 19 34.48 13.02 6.18
N GLY A 20 34.69 11.68 6.22
CA GLY A 20 34.96 10.90 7.42
C GLY A 20 33.73 10.70 8.35
N ALA A 21 32.55 11.20 7.99
CA ALA A 21 31.36 11.09 8.83
C ALA A 21 31.03 9.63 9.14
N ASP A 22 30.64 9.32 10.37
CA ASP A 22 30.20 7.98 10.77
C ASP A 22 28.80 7.68 10.21
N LEU A 23 28.68 6.61 9.44
CA LEU A 23 27.44 6.17 8.80
C LEU A 23 26.89 4.87 9.42
N SER A 24 27.47 4.41 10.52
CA SER A 24 27.13 3.11 11.12
C SER A 24 25.65 2.99 11.50
N VAL A 25 25.06 4.07 12.03
CA VAL A 25 23.64 4.11 12.38
C VAL A 25 22.76 4.01 11.13
N PHE A 26 23.09 4.74 10.06
CA PHE A 26 22.35 4.69 8.80
C PHE A 26 22.39 3.31 8.15
N LEU A 27 23.54 2.65 8.23
CA LEU A 27 23.68 1.26 7.75
C LEU A 27 22.80 0.30 8.55
N LYS A 28 22.80 0.41 9.90
CA LYS A 28 21.93 -0.41 10.76
C LYS A 28 20.46 -0.21 10.42
N VAL A 29 20.00 1.04 10.30
CA VAL A 29 18.61 1.38 9.94
C VAL A 29 18.24 0.80 8.57
N ARG A 30 19.13 0.89 7.59
CA ARG A 30 18.94 0.30 6.27
C ARG A 30 18.86 -1.23 6.31
N HIS A 31 19.69 -1.88 7.10
CA HIS A 31 19.62 -3.32 7.30
C HIS A 31 18.29 -3.75 7.93
N ILE A 32 17.80 -3.02 8.93
CA ILE A 32 16.49 -3.27 9.53
C ILE A 32 15.37 -3.10 8.49
N SER A 33 15.42 -2.03 7.71
CA SER A 33 14.46 -1.81 6.62
C SER A 33 14.45 -2.98 5.62
N ASN A 34 15.63 -3.42 5.19
CA ASN A 34 15.75 -4.53 4.24
C ASN A 34 15.28 -5.87 4.85
N ALA A 35 15.51 -6.11 6.14
CA ALA A 35 14.99 -7.29 6.82
C ALA A 35 13.46 -7.31 6.83
N TYR A 36 12.81 -6.18 7.11
CA TYR A 36 11.35 -6.06 7.01
C TYR A 36 10.84 -6.18 5.57
N TYR A 37 11.58 -5.67 4.58
CA TYR A 37 11.24 -5.86 3.17
C TYR A 37 11.28 -7.35 2.80
N ASN A 38 12.34 -8.07 3.15
CA ASN A 38 12.48 -9.50 2.87
C ASN A 38 11.36 -10.32 3.53
N LEU A 39 11.03 -10.00 4.79
CA LEU A 39 9.90 -10.62 5.48
C LEU A 39 8.58 -10.35 4.74
N GLY A 40 8.36 -9.11 4.28
CA GLY A 40 7.18 -8.75 3.50
C GLY A 40 7.11 -9.49 2.16
N LEU A 41 8.25 -9.67 1.49
CA LEU A 41 8.35 -10.42 0.24
C LEU A 41 8.00 -11.92 0.45
N GLU A 42 8.55 -12.54 1.50
CA GLU A 42 8.24 -13.91 1.88
C GLU A 42 6.74 -14.10 2.18
N GLN A 43 6.17 -13.20 2.99
CA GLN A 43 4.75 -13.21 3.32
C GLN A 43 3.86 -13.04 2.08
N ALA A 44 4.24 -12.18 1.14
CA ALA A 44 3.54 -12.03 -0.13
C ALA A 44 3.60 -13.32 -0.97
N GLY A 45 4.75 -14.00 -0.98
CA GLY A 45 4.95 -15.26 -1.68
C GLY A 45 4.01 -16.38 -1.19
N VAL A 46 3.72 -16.43 0.10
CA VAL A 46 2.75 -17.37 0.68
C VAL A 46 1.33 -16.80 0.77
N ARG A 47 1.04 -15.69 0.06
CA ARG A 47 -0.26 -14.99 0.01
C ARG A 47 -0.77 -14.48 1.36
N ASN A 48 0.08 -14.31 2.35
CA ASN A 48 -0.23 -13.57 3.57
C ASN A 48 -0.12 -12.06 3.30
N LEU A 49 -1.07 -11.51 2.52
CA LEU A 49 -1.02 -10.14 2.04
C LEU A 49 -1.12 -9.11 3.18
N PHE A 50 -1.90 -9.41 4.23
CA PHE A 50 -1.99 -8.52 5.38
C PHE A 50 -0.66 -8.43 6.16
N GLY A 51 -0.04 -9.57 6.45
CA GLY A 51 1.29 -9.61 7.07
C GLY A 51 2.33 -8.86 6.23
N ALA A 52 2.32 -9.07 4.91
CA ALA A 52 3.20 -8.38 3.97
C ALA A 52 3.03 -6.85 4.02
N ILE A 53 1.78 -6.34 4.03
CA ILE A 53 1.50 -4.90 4.19
C ILE A 53 2.12 -4.36 5.48
N VAL A 54 1.95 -5.06 6.61
CA VAL A 54 2.51 -4.64 7.90
C VAL A 54 4.04 -4.60 7.86
N SER A 55 4.67 -5.64 7.34
CA SER A 55 6.13 -5.73 7.23
C SER A 55 6.70 -4.66 6.31
N LEU A 56 6.11 -4.44 5.13
CA LEU A 56 6.55 -3.41 4.19
C LEU A 56 6.36 -2.00 4.74
N LYS A 57 5.27 -1.72 5.44
CA LYS A 57 5.09 -0.44 6.16
C LYS A 57 6.16 -0.24 7.23
N ASN A 58 6.54 -1.29 7.96
CA ASN A 58 7.64 -1.22 8.91
C ASN A 58 8.98 -0.98 8.20
N SER A 59 9.26 -1.63 7.08
CA SER A 59 10.42 -1.32 6.24
C SER A 59 10.50 0.17 5.91
N LEU A 60 9.39 0.77 5.46
CA LEU A 60 9.30 2.17 5.08
C LEU A 60 9.38 3.14 6.27
N LYS A 61 9.00 2.73 7.49
CA LYS A 61 9.23 3.52 8.71
C LYS A 61 10.72 3.69 9.01
N PHE A 62 11.52 2.65 8.80
CA PHE A 62 12.96 2.71 8.98
C PHE A 62 13.67 3.40 7.83
N ASN A 63 13.25 3.13 6.58
CA ASN A 63 13.83 3.77 5.40
C ASN A 63 12.75 4.12 4.37
N LYS A 64 12.26 5.35 4.41
CA LYS A 64 11.25 5.86 3.47
C LYS A 64 11.70 5.84 1.99
N TYR A 65 12.99 5.72 1.73
CA TYR A 65 13.59 5.63 0.39
C TYR A 65 13.81 4.18 -0.09
N ASN A 66 13.24 3.20 0.59
CA ASN A 66 13.28 1.81 0.13
C ASN A 66 12.31 1.64 -1.04
N ILE A 67 12.82 1.78 -2.26
CA ILE A 67 12.06 1.74 -3.52
C ILE A 67 11.39 0.37 -3.69
N ASP A 68 12.13 -0.70 -3.43
CA ASP A 68 11.62 -2.06 -3.58
C ASP A 68 10.44 -2.33 -2.65
N ALA A 69 10.54 -1.86 -1.39
CA ALA A 69 9.44 -1.99 -0.43
C ALA A 69 8.20 -1.21 -0.86
N ARG A 70 8.36 0.00 -1.45
CA ARG A 70 7.22 0.78 -1.99
C ARG A 70 6.58 0.11 -3.18
N ASN A 71 7.40 -0.34 -4.13
CA ASN A 71 6.91 -0.99 -5.33
C ASN A 71 6.12 -2.26 -4.99
N LEU A 72 6.64 -3.09 -4.10
CA LEU A 72 5.96 -4.29 -3.64
C LEU A 72 4.68 -3.96 -2.84
N LEU A 73 4.72 -2.95 -1.97
CA LEU A 73 3.54 -2.51 -1.23
C LEU A 73 2.42 -2.05 -2.17
N GLY A 74 2.77 -1.30 -3.22
CA GLY A 74 1.81 -0.90 -4.26
C GLY A 74 1.20 -2.09 -4.99
N LEU A 75 1.99 -3.12 -5.34
CA LEU A 75 1.47 -4.35 -5.96
C LEU A 75 0.48 -5.07 -5.04
N ILE A 76 0.79 -5.18 -3.74
CA ILE A 76 -0.10 -5.82 -2.77
C ILE A 76 -1.38 -5.02 -2.59
N TYR A 77 -1.32 -3.69 -2.57
CA TYR A 77 -2.51 -2.84 -2.55
C TYR A 77 -3.39 -3.03 -3.80
N CYS A 78 -2.80 -3.19 -4.98
CA CYS A 78 -3.57 -3.55 -6.18
C CYS A 78 -4.25 -4.91 -6.04
N GLU A 79 -3.56 -5.89 -5.48
CA GLU A 79 -4.11 -7.24 -5.28
C GLU A 79 -5.25 -7.26 -4.25
N THR A 80 -5.20 -6.38 -3.25
CA THR A 80 -6.28 -6.19 -2.25
C THR A 80 -7.35 -5.20 -2.67
N GLY A 81 -7.32 -4.71 -3.91
CA GLY A 81 -8.28 -3.77 -4.48
C GLY A 81 -8.11 -2.31 -4.01
N GLU A 82 -7.04 -2.00 -3.28
CA GLU A 82 -6.73 -0.67 -2.75
C GLU A 82 -5.92 0.15 -3.78
N VAL A 83 -6.49 0.35 -4.98
CA VAL A 83 -5.78 0.94 -6.13
C VAL A 83 -5.26 2.35 -5.86
N VAL A 84 -5.97 3.15 -5.06
CA VAL A 84 -5.52 4.52 -4.69
C VAL A 84 -4.26 4.49 -3.84
N ASP A 85 -4.22 3.58 -2.86
CA ASP A 85 -3.05 3.39 -2.01
C ASP A 85 -1.86 2.88 -2.84
N ALA A 86 -2.12 1.98 -3.82
CA ALA A 86 -1.11 1.51 -4.76
C ALA A 86 -0.52 2.64 -5.60
N LEU A 87 -1.37 3.46 -6.22
CA LEU A 87 -0.95 4.62 -7.01
C LEU A 87 -0.12 5.60 -6.17
N SER A 88 -0.53 5.85 -4.93
CA SER A 88 0.20 6.74 -4.01
C SER A 88 1.63 6.23 -3.75
N GLU A 89 1.80 4.93 -3.46
CA GLU A 89 3.13 4.37 -3.22
C GLU A 89 4.01 4.42 -4.48
N TRP A 90 3.46 4.14 -5.67
CA TRP A 90 4.23 4.20 -6.92
C TRP A 90 4.59 5.62 -7.35
N VAL A 91 3.70 6.61 -7.15
CA VAL A 91 4.02 8.03 -7.41
C VAL A 91 5.16 8.48 -6.51
N ILE A 92 5.13 8.14 -5.21
CA ILE A 92 6.20 8.44 -4.27
C ILE A 92 7.49 7.70 -4.67
N SER A 93 7.40 6.42 -5.04
CA SER A 93 8.55 5.63 -5.51
C SER A 93 9.22 6.29 -6.71
N ARG A 94 8.44 6.66 -7.73
CA ARG A 94 8.93 7.34 -8.93
C ARG A 94 9.55 8.72 -8.62
N SER A 95 9.02 9.45 -7.62
CA SER A 95 9.60 10.73 -7.21
C SER A 95 10.99 10.60 -6.58
N TYR A 96 11.25 9.48 -5.90
CA TYR A 96 12.56 9.20 -5.29
C TYR A 96 13.55 8.60 -6.28
N GLN A 97 13.09 7.78 -7.22
CA GLN A 97 13.89 7.17 -8.27
C GLN A 97 13.17 7.29 -9.62
N PRO A 98 13.43 8.37 -10.39
CA PRO A 98 12.74 8.61 -11.67
C PRO A 98 13.15 7.67 -12.80
N LYS A 99 14.36 7.08 -12.74
CA LYS A 99 14.91 6.19 -13.77
C LYS A 99 15.02 4.77 -13.23
N ASP A 100 14.89 3.80 -14.14
CA ASP A 100 15.05 2.36 -13.83
C ASP A 100 14.18 1.92 -12.64
N ASN A 101 12.92 2.37 -12.61
CA ASN A 101 11.97 2.11 -11.54
C ASN A 101 10.70 1.46 -12.09
N LEU A 102 10.39 0.24 -11.59
CA LEU A 102 9.20 -0.51 -11.97
C LEU A 102 7.88 0.25 -11.72
N ALA A 103 7.87 1.17 -10.75
CA ALA A 103 6.69 2.00 -10.49
C ALA A 103 6.24 2.79 -11.71
N SER A 104 7.15 3.22 -12.59
CA SER A 104 6.80 3.94 -13.82
C SER A 104 5.96 3.05 -14.74
N HIS A 105 6.36 1.80 -14.93
CA HIS A 105 5.61 0.83 -15.73
C HIS A 105 4.20 0.58 -15.17
N TYR A 106 4.08 0.36 -13.87
CA TYR A 106 2.77 0.13 -13.22
C TYR A 106 1.85 1.34 -13.31
N LEU A 107 2.39 2.55 -13.19
CA LEU A 107 1.61 3.79 -13.34
C LEU A 107 1.13 3.97 -14.78
N ASP A 108 1.98 3.73 -15.76
CA ASP A 108 1.64 3.87 -17.17
C ASP A 108 0.58 2.83 -17.58
N GLU A 109 0.68 1.60 -17.12
CA GLU A 109 -0.32 0.55 -17.36
C GLU A 109 -1.71 0.93 -16.84
N ILE A 110 -1.79 1.49 -15.63
CA ILE A 110 -3.09 1.94 -15.09
C ILE A 110 -3.61 3.18 -15.80
N GLN A 111 -2.75 4.12 -16.20
CA GLN A 111 -3.15 5.35 -16.90
C GLN A 111 -3.68 5.11 -18.31
N GLN A 112 -3.21 4.06 -18.98
CA GLN A 112 -3.68 3.69 -20.32
C GLN A 112 -5.10 3.12 -20.30
N ASP A 113 -5.55 2.54 -19.18
CA ASP A 113 -6.90 1.99 -19.03
C ASP A 113 -7.86 3.02 -18.40
N ARG A 114 -8.48 3.83 -19.24
CA ARG A 114 -9.48 4.84 -18.80
C ARG A 114 -10.69 4.21 -18.10
N GLY A 115 -11.15 3.05 -18.56
CA GLY A 115 -12.28 2.35 -17.95
C GLY A 115 -11.96 1.91 -16.51
N ARG A 116 -10.74 1.50 -16.27
CA ARG A 116 -10.25 1.15 -14.93
C ARG A 116 -10.21 2.36 -13.99
N LEU A 117 -9.74 3.51 -14.46
CA LEU A 117 -9.72 4.76 -13.67
C LEU A 117 -11.14 5.22 -13.32
N ASP A 118 -12.09 5.16 -14.25
CA ASP A 118 -13.47 5.51 -13.98
C ASP A 118 -14.12 4.56 -12.97
N SER A 119 -13.85 3.26 -13.07
CA SER A 119 -14.30 2.26 -12.10
C SER A 119 -13.74 2.53 -10.70
N VAL A 120 -12.46 2.88 -10.60
CA VAL A 120 -11.81 3.26 -9.32
C VAL A 120 -12.48 4.49 -8.72
N ASN A 121 -12.71 5.55 -9.52
CA ASN A 121 -13.37 6.76 -9.04
C ASN A 121 -14.81 6.50 -8.56
N GLN A 122 -15.58 5.69 -9.28
CA GLN A 122 -16.92 5.28 -8.86
C GLN A 122 -16.88 4.45 -7.57
N THR A 123 -15.94 3.54 -7.45
CA THR A 123 -15.73 2.71 -6.24
C THR A 123 -15.47 3.59 -5.02
N ILE A 124 -14.56 4.56 -5.14
CA ILE A 124 -14.23 5.52 -4.05
C ILE A 124 -15.47 6.32 -3.64
N LYS A 125 -16.19 6.89 -4.62
CA LYS A 125 -17.39 7.68 -4.36
C LYS A 125 -18.45 6.88 -3.60
N LYS A 126 -18.72 5.64 -4.04
CA LYS A 126 -19.71 4.77 -3.38
C LYS A 126 -19.25 4.28 -2.01
N TYR A 127 -17.96 3.98 -1.84
CA TYR A 127 -17.40 3.60 -0.55
C TYR A 127 -17.50 4.74 0.47
N ASN A 128 -17.17 5.97 0.07
CA ASN A 128 -17.33 7.15 0.91
C ASN A 128 -18.80 7.42 1.28
N GLN A 129 -19.74 7.18 0.35
CA GLN A 129 -21.18 7.23 0.64
C GLN A 129 -21.58 6.17 1.66
N ALA A 130 -21.08 4.95 1.57
CA ALA A 130 -21.34 3.90 2.56
C ALA A 130 -20.83 4.29 3.95
N LEU A 131 -19.61 4.83 4.06
CA LEU A 131 -19.06 5.35 5.31
C LEU A 131 -19.91 6.48 5.89
N HIS A 132 -20.44 7.35 5.04
CA HIS A 132 -21.34 8.43 5.48
C HIS A 132 -22.64 7.86 6.08
N TYR A 133 -23.26 6.88 5.41
CA TYR A 133 -24.44 6.21 5.93
C TYR A 133 -24.16 5.45 7.25
N CYS A 134 -23.00 4.84 7.39
CA CYS A 134 -22.58 4.23 8.67
C CYS A 134 -22.54 5.26 9.81
N LYS A 135 -22.04 6.48 9.55
CA LYS A 135 -21.99 7.56 10.55
C LYS A 135 -23.39 8.06 10.94
N GLN A 136 -24.38 7.90 10.06
CA GLN A 136 -25.79 8.28 10.30
C GLN A 136 -26.63 7.12 10.84
N ASP A 137 -26.01 5.99 11.20
CA ASP A 137 -26.65 4.72 11.60
C ASP A 137 -27.66 4.17 10.58
N SER A 138 -27.56 4.61 9.33
CA SER A 138 -28.40 4.17 8.20
C SER A 138 -27.80 2.90 7.56
N ARG A 139 -27.84 1.77 8.30
CA ARG A 139 -27.12 0.53 7.96
C ARG A 139 -27.57 -0.08 6.64
N ASP A 140 -28.88 -0.12 6.37
CA ASP A 140 -29.41 -0.68 5.12
C ASP A 140 -28.88 0.06 3.89
N LEU A 141 -28.82 1.41 3.95
CA LEU A 141 -28.27 2.22 2.89
C LEU A 141 -26.76 1.99 2.73
N ALA A 142 -26.02 1.85 3.82
CA ALA A 142 -24.60 1.51 3.81
C ALA A 142 -24.37 0.14 3.13
N ILE A 143 -25.14 -0.89 3.49
CA ILE A 143 -25.08 -2.23 2.89
C ILE A 143 -25.36 -2.17 1.38
N ILE A 144 -26.37 -1.41 0.93
CA ILE A 144 -26.67 -1.24 -0.48
C ILE A 144 -25.49 -0.61 -1.23
N GLN A 145 -24.86 0.42 -0.67
CA GLN A 145 -23.70 1.05 -1.31
C GLN A 145 -22.49 0.11 -1.33
N LEU A 146 -22.21 -0.63 -0.26
CA LEU A 146 -21.11 -1.59 -0.21
C LEU A 146 -21.28 -2.72 -1.23
N LYS A 147 -22.50 -3.23 -1.43
CA LYS A 147 -22.77 -4.20 -2.52
C LYS A 147 -22.46 -3.62 -3.90
N LYS A 148 -22.80 -2.33 -4.14
CA LYS A 148 -22.42 -1.64 -5.39
C LYS A 148 -20.92 -1.43 -5.51
N VAL A 149 -20.21 -1.17 -4.40
CA VAL A 149 -18.74 -1.11 -4.36
C VAL A 149 -18.15 -2.44 -4.79
N LEU A 150 -18.63 -3.54 -4.20
CA LEU A 150 -18.12 -4.89 -4.48
C LEU A 150 -18.48 -5.40 -5.89
N SER A 151 -19.54 -4.88 -6.51
CA SER A 151 -19.81 -5.16 -7.94
C SER A 151 -18.85 -4.44 -8.88
N LEU A 152 -18.29 -3.28 -8.47
CA LEU A 152 -17.28 -2.54 -9.25
C LEU A 152 -15.87 -3.03 -8.98
N ASN A 153 -15.57 -3.36 -7.73
CA ASN A 153 -14.28 -3.85 -7.28
C ASN A 153 -14.44 -5.02 -6.29
N PRO A 154 -14.56 -6.26 -6.78
CA PRO A 154 -14.75 -7.44 -5.95
C PRO A 154 -13.57 -7.75 -5.01
N LYS A 155 -12.38 -7.23 -5.32
CA LYS A 155 -11.17 -7.45 -4.52
C LYS A 155 -11.02 -6.49 -3.34
N LEU A 156 -11.88 -5.47 -3.19
CA LEU A 156 -11.72 -4.45 -2.14
C LEU A 156 -11.98 -5.02 -0.76
N VAL A 157 -10.92 -5.47 -0.09
CA VAL A 157 -10.95 -6.10 1.24
C VAL A 157 -11.62 -5.22 2.28
N LYS A 158 -11.34 -3.92 2.28
CA LYS A 158 -11.98 -2.95 3.22
C LYS A 158 -13.51 -2.93 3.10
N ALA A 159 -14.05 -3.11 1.88
CA ALA A 159 -15.50 -3.14 1.67
C ALA A 159 -16.11 -4.45 2.18
N HIS A 160 -15.46 -5.59 1.98
CA HIS A 160 -15.87 -6.87 2.56
C HIS A 160 -15.87 -6.81 4.08
N GLN A 161 -14.81 -6.29 4.69
CA GLN A 161 -14.70 -6.15 6.14
C GLN A 161 -15.82 -5.28 6.72
N LEU A 162 -16.08 -4.11 6.11
CA LEU A 162 -17.14 -3.21 6.58
C LEU A 162 -18.52 -3.85 6.41
N LEU A 163 -18.77 -4.56 5.29
CA LEU A 163 -20.03 -5.26 5.05
C LEU A 163 -20.25 -6.39 6.07
N ALA A 164 -19.20 -7.18 6.37
CA ALA A 164 -19.27 -8.22 7.38
C ALA A 164 -19.55 -7.65 8.77
N LEU A 165 -18.94 -6.53 9.16
CA LEU A 165 -19.20 -5.84 10.43
C LEU A 165 -20.65 -5.37 10.53
N LEU A 166 -21.23 -4.80 9.47
CA LEU A 166 -22.64 -4.39 9.46
C LEU A 166 -23.58 -5.59 9.59
N TYR A 167 -23.29 -6.71 8.94
CA TYR A 167 -24.09 -7.92 9.08
C TYR A 167 -24.00 -8.50 10.50
N LEU A 168 -22.83 -8.45 11.15
CA LEU A 168 -22.66 -8.85 12.55
C LEU A 168 -23.48 -7.98 13.49
N GLN A 169 -23.52 -6.67 13.29
CA GLN A 169 -24.36 -5.75 14.07
C GLN A 169 -25.86 -6.02 13.90
N ASP A 170 -26.26 -6.51 12.72
CA ASP A 170 -27.64 -6.90 12.44
C ASP A 170 -27.97 -8.34 12.87
N ASN A 171 -27.06 -9.06 13.55
CA ASN A 171 -27.17 -10.48 13.92
C ASN A 171 -27.34 -11.44 12.71
N LYS A 172 -26.92 -11.03 11.51
CA LYS A 172 -26.98 -11.83 10.27
C LYS A 172 -25.70 -12.63 10.06
N LEU A 173 -25.38 -13.56 10.99
CA LEU A 173 -24.11 -14.27 11.04
C LEU A 173 -23.76 -15.04 9.75
N GLU A 174 -24.75 -15.64 9.10
CA GLU A 174 -24.52 -16.40 7.87
C GLU A 174 -24.15 -15.52 6.66
N LEU A 175 -24.56 -14.26 6.65
CA LEU A 175 -24.16 -13.29 5.64
C LEU A 175 -22.79 -12.68 5.93
N ALA A 176 -22.40 -12.58 7.19
CA ALA A 176 -21.10 -12.06 7.60
C ALA A 176 -19.94 -13.01 7.31
N LYS A 177 -20.21 -14.33 7.15
CA LYS A 177 -19.21 -15.36 6.84
C LYS A 177 -18.91 -15.50 5.34
N LYS A 178 -19.74 -14.94 4.48
CA LYS A 178 -19.60 -14.96 3.01
C LYS A 178 -18.68 -13.85 2.50
#